data_607c8653acf7c7c724488e178811b195
#
_entry.id   607c8653acf7c7c724488e178811b195
#
_cell.length_a   1.000
_cell.length_b   1.000
_cell.length_c   1.000
_cell.angle_alpha   90.00
_cell.angle_beta   90.00
_cell.angle_gamma   90.00
#
_symmetry.space_group_name_H-M   'P 1'
#
loop_
_entity.id
_entity.type
_entity.pdbx_description
1 polymer ?
#
loop_
_entity_poly.entity_id
_entity_poly.type
_entity_poly.pdbx_seq_one_letter_code
_entity_poly.pdbx_strand_id
1 'polypeptide(L)'
;MRGYGWGWRARIGLIYPSSGKRDQDFQRLAPDGVSVHITRVALSDPADLAHIGRMSETQNLVAAARLLADLHPDCISWADTSGSFMFGPRGATEQEEAIRQATGVPVSTTSTAVLLALRRLRVRRVAVASPYIDEVNRKLVEFFTDHGYEIGRLRSLELSQEGAIHRAAPETVYRLARAAWFEGAEALFIPCTDFEAINLIDALERNLGKPVVTANQATMWHALRLAGITEGVGGFGQLMEMDLPSANQTALADPFPTGPLLVHQPSPEATIGPT
;
A
#
# COMPACT_ATOMS: atom_id res chain seq x y z
N MET A 1 26.06 -0.41 -19.91
CA MET A 1 25.68 -1.80 -19.59
C MET A 1 26.12 -2.09 -18.15
N ARG A 2 25.20 -2.42 -17.26
CA ARG A 2 25.56 -2.91 -15.92
C ARG A 2 26.18 -4.30 -16.10
N GLY A 3 27.33 -4.58 -15.45
CA GLY A 3 27.98 -5.91 -15.53
C GLY A 3 27.13 -6.99 -14.85
N TYR A 4 27.55 -8.26 -14.97
CA TYR A 4 26.93 -9.43 -14.35
C TYR A 4 27.08 -9.37 -12.82
N GLY A 5 26.27 -8.59 -12.12
CA GLY A 5 26.25 -8.47 -10.66
C GLY A 5 24.82 -8.39 -10.15
N TRP A 6 24.64 -8.35 -8.83
CA TRP A 6 23.36 -8.10 -8.22
C TRP A 6 22.72 -6.83 -8.78
N GLY A 7 21.43 -6.89 -9.16
CA GLY A 7 20.71 -5.77 -9.76
C GLY A 7 21.14 -5.43 -11.19
N TRP A 8 21.57 -6.43 -11.96
CA TRP A 8 21.97 -6.22 -13.36
C TRP A 8 20.80 -5.78 -14.24
N ARG A 9 19.55 -6.13 -13.89
CA ARG A 9 18.34 -5.67 -14.56
C ARG A 9 17.83 -4.36 -13.95
N ALA A 10 17.64 -4.36 -12.63
CA ALA A 10 17.18 -3.17 -11.90
C ALA A 10 17.60 -3.22 -10.43
N ARG A 11 17.72 -2.05 -9.82
CA ARG A 11 17.95 -1.83 -8.40
C ARG A 11 16.76 -1.05 -7.83
N ILE A 12 16.07 -1.64 -6.86
CA ILE A 12 14.95 -1.00 -6.16
C ILE A 12 15.44 -0.53 -4.80
N GLY A 13 15.33 0.76 -4.53
CA GLY A 13 15.55 1.33 -3.21
C GLY A 13 14.25 1.37 -2.42
N LEU A 14 14.27 0.92 -1.16
CA LEU A 14 13.13 1.02 -0.26
C LEU A 14 13.50 1.81 0.99
N ILE A 15 12.69 2.79 1.33
CA ILE A 15 12.69 3.43 2.64
C ILE A 15 11.67 2.68 3.48
N TYR A 16 12.07 2.15 4.65
CA TYR A 16 11.23 1.26 5.45
C TYR A 16 11.28 1.66 6.93
N PRO A 17 10.22 1.48 7.73
CA PRO A 17 10.28 1.75 9.17
C PRO A 17 11.33 0.91 9.88
N SER A 18 12.00 1.49 10.89
CA SER A 18 13.06 0.79 11.64
C SER A 18 12.55 -0.43 12.41
N SER A 19 11.30 -0.42 12.85
CA SER A 19 10.65 -1.52 13.55
C SER A 19 10.11 -2.62 12.62
N GLY A 20 9.98 -2.35 11.32
CA GLY A 20 9.44 -3.30 10.34
C GLY A 20 10.34 -4.53 10.18
N LYS A 21 9.74 -5.71 10.04
CA LYS A 21 10.43 -7.02 10.04
C LYS A 21 10.13 -7.88 8.82
N ARG A 22 9.46 -7.30 7.80
CA ARG A 22 9.05 -8.02 6.60
C ARG A 22 9.88 -7.67 5.36
N ASP A 23 11.12 -7.31 5.53
CA ASP A 23 12.06 -7.00 4.44
C ASP A 23 12.12 -8.11 3.40
N GLN A 24 12.04 -9.37 3.86
CA GLN A 24 12.11 -10.54 2.99
C GLN A 24 10.94 -10.64 2.00
N ASP A 25 9.79 -10.05 2.33
CA ASP A 25 8.66 -10.02 1.41
C ASP A 25 9.03 -9.31 0.11
N PHE A 26 9.71 -8.18 0.21
CA PHE A 26 10.15 -7.41 -0.95
C PHE A 26 11.21 -8.15 -1.79
N GLN A 27 12.12 -8.88 -1.14
CA GLN A 27 13.10 -9.72 -1.84
C GLN A 27 12.42 -10.86 -2.62
N ARG A 28 11.40 -11.48 -2.03
CA ARG A 28 10.64 -12.59 -2.65
C ARG A 28 9.79 -12.14 -3.83
N LEU A 29 9.33 -10.87 -3.81
CA LEU A 29 8.55 -10.27 -4.89
C LEU A 29 9.42 -9.76 -6.05
N ALA A 30 10.74 -9.75 -5.89
CA ALA A 30 11.68 -9.34 -6.92
C ALA A 30 12.02 -10.52 -7.85
N PRO A 31 11.89 -10.37 -9.19
CA PRO A 31 12.32 -11.38 -10.13
C PRO A 31 13.85 -11.43 -10.25
N ASP A 32 14.36 -12.49 -10.87
CA ASP A 32 15.79 -12.68 -11.09
C ASP A 32 16.44 -11.46 -11.76
N GLY A 33 17.60 -11.07 -11.25
CA GLY A 33 18.35 -9.91 -11.72
C GLY A 33 17.90 -8.57 -11.18
N VAL A 34 16.82 -8.51 -10.40
CA VAL A 34 16.42 -7.33 -9.64
C VAL A 34 16.97 -7.43 -8.22
N SER A 35 17.59 -6.37 -7.71
CA SER A 35 18.04 -6.29 -6.33
C SER A 35 17.23 -5.25 -5.55
N VAL A 36 16.94 -5.56 -4.28
CA VAL A 36 16.22 -4.67 -3.36
C VAL A 36 17.18 -4.21 -2.27
N HIS A 37 17.28 -2.91 -2.11
CA HIS A 37 18.16 -2.25 -1.13
C HIS A 37 17.31 -1.44 -0.17
N ILE A 38 17.47 -1.68 1.13
CA ILE A 38 16.58 -1.11 2.14
C ILE A 38 17.37 -0.18 3.06
N THR A 39 16.87 1.06 3.20
CA THR A 39 17.26 1.98 4.28
C THR A 39 16.10 2.13 5.25
N ARG A 40 16.36 2.69 6.43
CA ARG A 40 15.39 2.78 7.50
C ARG A 40 15.15 4.21 7.95
N VAL A 41 13.89 4.50 8.32
CA VAL A 41 13.52 5.69 9.10
C VAL A 41 13.09 5.27 10.49
N ALA A 42 13.42 6.06 11.49
CA ALA A 42 13.13 5.73 12.87
C ALA A 42 11.62 5.77 13.14
N LEU A 43 11.06 4.64 13.57
CA LEU A 43 9.72 4.54 14.13
C LEU A 43 9.86 4.09 15.57
N SER A 44 9.41 4.90 16.51
CA SER A 44 9.28 4.53 17.92
C SER A 44 7.86 4.04 18.21
N ASP A 45 7.73 3.14 19.17
CA ASP A 45 6.44 2.69 19.65
C ASP A 45 5.79 3.69 20.64
N PRO A 46 4.48 3.68 20.72
CA PRO A 46 3.49 2.91 19.94
C PRO A 46 3.34 3.44 18.51
N ALA A 47 2.85 2.61 17.57
CA ALA A 47 2.54 3.02 16.20
C ALA A 47 1.19 3.76 16.14
N ASP A 48 1.09 4.87 16.87
CA ASP A 48 -0.02 5.81 16.86
C ASP A 48 0.18 6.93 15.84
N LEU A 49 -0.83 7.79 15.65
CA LEU A 49 -0.78 8.88 14.69
C LEU A 49 0.42 9.82 14.90
N ALA A 50 0.79 10.11 16.16
CA ALA A 50 1.87 11.03 16.45
C ALA A 50 3.24 10.45 16.06
N HIS A 51 3.49 9.17 16.34
CA HIS A 51 4.74 8.51 16.00
C HIS A 51 4.85 8.24 14.49
N ILE A 52 3.76 7.79 13.86
CA ILE A 52 3.68 7.62 12.40
C ILE A 52 3.90 8.97 11.70
N GLY A 53 3.27 10.04 12.19
CA GLY A 53 3.44 11.39 11.64
C GLY A 53 4.89 11.85 11.68
N ARG A 54 5.56 11.74 12.83
CA ARG A 54 6.99 12.13 12.98
C ARG A 54 7.91 11.31 12.08
N MET A 55 7.72 9.99 12.03
CA MET A 55 8.49 9.11 11.15
C MET A 55 8.38 9.55 9.69
N SER A 56 7.18 9.93 9.28
CA SER A 56 6.82 10.21 7.88
C SER A 56 7.07 11.68 7.47
N GLU A 57 7.66 12.50 8.33
CA GLU A 57 8.08 13.84 7.97
C GLU A 57 9.03 13.81 6.76
N THR A 58 8.79 14.67 5.80
CA THR A 58 9.51 14.70 4.52
C THR A 58 11.03 14.77 4.68
N GLN A 59 11.53 15.51 5.67
CA GLN A 59 12.96 15.61 5.94
C GLN A 59 13.61 14.26 6.29
N ASN A 60 12.92 13.39 7.03
CA ASN A 60 13.39 12.05 7.39
C ASN A 60 13.45 11.14 6.16
N LEU A 61 12.43 11.22 5.31
CA LEU A 61 12.36 10.45 4.07
C LEU A 61 13.45 10.89 3.08
N VAL A 62 13.66 12.19 2.93
CA VAL A 62 14.74 12.74 2.07
C VAL A 62 16.12 12.33 2.57
N ALA A 63 16.37 12.37 3.88
CA ALA A 63 17.63 11.93 4.45
C ALA A 63 17.90 10.43 4.16
N ALA A 64 16.89 9.60 4.35
CA ALA A 64 16.94 8.16 4.05
C ALA A 64 17.14 7.90 2.53
N ALA A 65 16.43 8.63 1.68
CA ALA A 65 16.51 8.50 0.23
C ALA A 65 17.90 8.83 -0.32
N ARG A 66 18.59 9.82 0.24
CA ARG A 66 19.97 10.18 -0.15
C ARG A 66 20.94 9.02 0.07
N LEU A 67 20.78 8.23 1.12
CA LEU A 67 21.60 7.03 1.35
C LEU A 67 21.40 5.96 0.26
N LEU A 68 20.19 5.87 -0.27
CA LEU A 68 19.90 4.96 -1.38
C LEU A 68 20.40 5.49 -2.72
N ALA A 69 20.44 6.80 -2.90
CA ALA A 69 20.84 7.43 -4.17
C ALA A 69 22.26 7.04 -4.59
N ASP A 70 23.18 6.81 -3.65
CA ASP A 70 24.56 6.37 -3.92
C ASP A 70 24.63 5.00 -4.61
N LEU A 71 23.59 4.19 -4.50
CA LEU A 71 23.47 2.90 -5.19
C LEU A 71 23.00 3.04 -6.64
N HIS A 72 22.67 4.26 -7.09
CA HIS A 72 22.05 4.52 -8.37
C HIS A 72 20.85 3.61 -8.66
N PRO A 73 19.82 3.63 -7.81
CA PRO A 73 18.63 2.80 -7.99
C PRO A 73 17.80 3.28 -9.19
N ASP A 74 17.03 2.38 -9.79
CA ASP A 74 16.10 2.70 -10.87
C ASP A 74 14.79 3.27 -10.36
N CYS A 75 14.47 2.99 -9.07
CA CYS A 75 13.30 3.52 -8.37
C CYS A 75 13.57 3.54 -6.87
N ILE A 76 13.01 4.52 -6.17
CA ILE A 76 12.93 4.55 -4.71
C ILE A 76 11.45 4.50 -4.29
N SER A 77 11.10 3.63 -3.33
CA SER A 77 9.74 3.59 -2.77
C SER A 77 9.76 3.84 -1.27
N TRP A 78 8.85 4.72 -0.81
CA TRP A 78 8.49 4.81 0.59
C TRP A 78 7.55 3.65 0.94
N ALA A 79 8.12 2.58 1.48
CA ALA A 79 7.48 1.32 1.77
C ALA A 79 6.84 1.32 3.16
N ASP A 80 5.91 2.25 3.38
CA ASP A 80 5.04 2.28 4.55
C ASP A 80 3.64 2.77 4.17
N THR A 81 2.62 2.02 4.58
CA THR A 81 1.24 2.34 4.23
C THR A 81 0.73 3.53 5.03
N SER A 82 0.81 3.45 6.35
CA SER A 82 0.27 4.48 7.25
C SER A 82 0.98 5.82 7.08
N GLY A 83 2.29 5.82 6.98
CA GLY A 83 3.09 7.02 6.77
C GLY A 83 2.85 7.69 5.42
N SER A 84 2.46 6.92 4.40
CA SER A 84 2.21 7.49 3.09
C SER A 84 0.80 8.07 2.92
N PHE A 85 -0.20 7.69 3.73
CA PHE A 85 -1.52 8.34 3.72
C PHE A 85 -1.73 9.36 4.86
N MET A 86 -0.78 9.45 5.80
CA MET A 86 -0.91 10.22 7.05
C MET A 86 -1.29 11.69 6.83
N PHE A 87 -0.73 12.31 5.82
CA PHE A 87 -0.91 13.73 5.53
C PHE A 87 -2.02 14.04 4.52
N GLY A 88 -2.98 13.13 4.40
CA GLY A 88 -4.15 13.31 3.54
C GLY A 88 -3.88 13.10 2.05
N PRO A 89 -4.80 13.55 1.18
CA PRO A 89 -4.84 13.14 -0.23
C PRO A 89 -3.61 13.56 -1.05
N ARG A 90 -2.92 14.63 -0.68
CA ARG A 90 -1.69 15.10 -1.36
C ARG A 90 -0.41 14.66 -0.68
N GLY A 91 -0.47 14.15 0.55
CA GLY A 91 0.71 13.84 1.35
C GLY A 91 1.65 12.86 0.65
N ALA A 92 1.12 11.79 0.06
CA ALA A 92 1.93 10.84 -0.69
C ALA A 92 2.66 11.49 -1.87
N THR A 93 1.97 12.33 -2.65
CA THR A 93 2.57 13.04 -3.79
C THR A 93 3.62 14.06 -3.35
N GLU A 94 3.39 14.77 -2.25
CA GLU A 94 4.35 15.72 -1.68
C GLU A 94 5.63 15.01 -1.19
N GLN A 95 5.49 13.84 -0.56
CA GLN A 95 6.61 12.99 -0.17
C GLN A 95 7.41 12.49 -1.38
N GLU A 96 6.71 11.99 -2.41
CA GLU A 96 7.34 11.53 -3.66
C GLU A 96 8.11 12.64 -4.35
N GLU A 97 7.51 13.82 -4.45
CA GLU A 97 8.14 14.98 -5.10
C GLU A 97 9.40 15.43 -4.37
N ALA A 98 9.36 15.51 -3.03
CA ALA A 98 10.51 15.89 -2.24
C ALA A 98 11.68 14.88 -2.35
N ILE A 99 11.39 13.58 -2.34
CA ILE A 99 12.39 12.54 -2.54
C ILE A 99 12.94 12.63 -3.97
N ARG A 100 12.09 12.78 -4.97
CA ARG A 100 12.49 12.90 -6.37
C ARG A 100 13.37 14.12 -6.61
N GLN A 101 13.05 15.29 -6.04
CA GLN A 101 13.87 16.49 -6.13
C GLN A 101 15.26 16.30 -5.48
N ALA A 102 15.32 15.57 -4.37
CA ALA A 102 16.55 15.34 -3.64
C ALA A 102 17.48 14.30 -4.28
N THR A 103 16.95 13.37 -5.10
CA THR A 103 17.70 12.21 -5.61
C THR A 103 17.75 12.11 -7.13
N GLY A 104 16.83 12.76 -7.84
CA GLY A 104 16.69 12.61 -9.31
C GLY A 104 16.15 11.25 -9.77
N VAL A 105 15.74 10.38 -8.84
CA VAL A 105 15.29 9.01 -9.10
C VAL A 105 13.75 8.97 -9.18
N PRO A 106 13.13 8.13 -10.02
CA PRO A 106 11.69 7.86 -9.95
C PRO A 106 11.27 7.38 -8.57
N VAL A 107 10.16 7.91 -8.05
CA VAL A 107 9.70 7.63 -6.68
C VAL A 107 8.28 7.15 -6.66
N SER A 108 7.97 6.29 -5.70
CA SER A 108 6.62 5.83 -5.34
C SER A 108 6.44 5.81 -3.82
N THR A 109 5.19 5.82 -3.39
CA THR A 109 4.81 5.45 -2.02
C THR A 109 3.91 4.22 -2.05
N THR A 110 3.79 3.53 -0.90
CA THR A 110 2.83 2.41 -0.79
C THR A 110 1.40 2.85 -1.11
N SER A 111 0.98 4.02 -0.64
CA SER A 111 -0.38 4.52 -0.90
C SER A 111 -0.62 4.81 -2.38
N THR A 112 0.32 5.47 -3.07
CA THR A 112 0.26 5.67 -4.52
C THR A 112 0.20 4.34 -5.26
N ALA A 113 1.05 3.38 -4.87
CA ALA A 113 1.07 2.06 -5.49
C ALA A 113 -0.27 1.31 -5.33
N VAL A 114 -0.90 1.38 -4.15
CA VAL A 114 -2.21 0.77 -3.90
C VAL A 114 -3.31 1.44 -4.74
N LEU A 115 -3.34 2.77 -4.81
CA LEU A 115 -4.30 3.49 -5.67
C LEU A 115 -4.16 3.08 -7.14
N LEU A 116 -2.92 3.00 -7.65
CA LEU A 116 -2.64 2.56 -9.02
C LEU A 116 -3.02 1.09 -9.24
N ALA A 117 -2.79 0.22 -8.25
CA ALA A 117 -3.19 -1.18 -8.29
C ALA A 117 -4.71 -1.34 -8.40
N LEU A 118 -5.47 -0.67 -7.54
CA LEU A 118 -6.93 -0.68 -7.58
C LEU A 118 -7.48 -0.13 -8.89
N ARG A 119 -6.86 0.94 -9.40
CA ARG A 119 -7.18 1.50 -10.72
C ARG A 119 -6.89 0.51 -11.84
N ARG A 120 -5.73 -0.14 -11.83
CA ARG A 120 -5.35 -1.16 -12.82
C ARG A 120 -6.31 -2.33 -12.83
N LEU A 121 -6.80 -2.73 -11.67
CA LEU A 121 -7.79 -3.78 -11.46
C LEU A 121 -9.22 -3.31 -11.78
N ARG A 122 -9.44 -2.01 -12.06
CA ARG A 122 -10.76 -1.40 -12.30
C ARG A 122 -11.74 -1.61 -11.13
N VAL A 123 -11.22 -1.47 -9.92
CA VAL A 123 -11.95 -1.65 -8.67
C VAL A 123 -12.31 -0.29 -8.09
N ARG A 124 -13.52 -0.16 -7.56
CA ARG A 124 -13.99 1.03 -6.84
C ARG A 124 -14.42 0.72 -5.42
N ARG A 125 -15.08 -0.42 -5.20
CA ARG A 125 -15.60 -0.83 -3.89
C ARG A 125 -14.71 -1.88 -3.24
N VAL A 126 -14.12 -1.53 -2.10
CA VAL A 126 -13.04 -2.29 -1.46
C VAL A 126 -13.46 -2.77 -0.08
N ALA A 127 -13.19 -4.05 0.22
CA ALA A 127 -13.16 -4.58 1.58
C ALA A 127 -11.76 -4.37 2.16
N VAL A 128 -11.64 -4.02 3.45
CA VAL A 128 -10.35 -3.78 4.09
C VAL A 128 -10.19 -4.65 5.32
N ALA A 129 -9.07 -5.39 5.38
CA ALA A 129 -8.65 -6.20 6.53
C ALA A 129 -7.37 -5.59 7.13
N SER A 130 -7.51 -4.81 8.20
CA SER A 130 -6.48 -3.94 8.74
C SER A 130 -5.93 -4.44 10.07
N PRO A 131 -4.62 -4.27 10.37
CA PRO A 131 -4.10 -4.45 11.72
C PRO A 131 -4.28 -3.23 12.61
N TYR A 132 -4.56 -2.05 12.05
CA TYR A 132 -4.44 -0.77 12.72
C TYR A 132 -5.52 -0.51 13.78
N ILE A 133 -5.20 0.39 14.70
CA ILE A 133 -6.14 0.99 15.64
C ILE A 133 -7.13 1.91 14.90
N ASP A 134 -8.26 2.20 15.55
CA ASP A 134 -9.37 2.94 14.92
C ASP A 134 -8.95 4.31 14.37
N GLU A 135 -8.13 5.07 15.08
CA GLU A 135 -7.69 6.40 14.62
C GLU A 135 -6.86 6.36 13.33
N VAL A 136 -6.02 5.32 13.15
CA VAL A 136 -5.25 5.11 11.92
C VAL A 136 -6.16 4.62 10.79
N ASN A 137 -7.13 3.74 11.13
CA ASN A 137 -8.13 3.26 10.16
C ASN A 137 -9.01 4.40 9.63
N ARG A 138 -9.39 5.37 10.47
CA ARG A 138 -10.12 6.56 10.00
C ARG A 138 -9.32 7.35 8.96
N LYS A 139 -8.04 7.56 9.18
CA LYS A 139 -7.14 8.21 8.18
C LYS A 139 -7.05 7.43 6.88
N LEU A 140 -6.98 6.10 6.96
CA LEU A 140 -7.01 5.24 5.78
C LEU A 140 -8.32 5.43 5.00
N VAL A 141 -9.47 5.36 5.67
CA VAL A 141 -10.78 5.52 5.03
C VAL A 141 -10.92 6.91 4.40
N GLU A 142 -10.54 7.99 5.12
CA GLU A 142 -10.50 9.36 4.58
C GLU A 142 -9.68 9.41 3.29
N PHE A 143 -8.43 8.91 3.32
CA PHE A 143 -7.53 8.92 2.17
C PHE A 143 -8.13 8.22 0.94
N PHE A 144 -8.69 7.01 1.10
CA PHE A 144 -9.29 6.29 -0.02
C PHE A 144 -10.56 6.96 -0.54
N THR A 145 -11.39 7.52 0.35
CA THR A 145 -12.60 8.25 -0.02
C THR A 145 -12.27 9.50 -0.81
N ASP A 146 -11.26 10.26 -0.40
CA ASP A 146 -10.78 11.44 -1.12
C ASP A 146 -10.27 11.13 -2.54
N HIS A 147 -9.84 9.88 -2.77
CA HIS A 147 -9.42 9.38 -4.07
C HIS A 147 -10.54 8.64 -4.85
N GLY A 148 -11.80 8.76 -4.40
CA GLY A 148 -12.97 8.24 -5.11
C GLY A 148 -13.23 6.73 -4.90
N TYR A 149 -12.56 6.09 -3.93
CA TYR A 149 -12.82 4.69 -3.57
C TYR A 149 -13.84 4.59 -2.45
N GLU A 150 -14.68 3.56 -2.49
CA GLU A 150 -15.64 3.23 -1.47
C GLU A 150 -15.09 2.09 -0.59
N ILE A 151 -14.83 2.37 0.69
CA ILE A 151 -14.52 1.34 1.68
C ILE A 151 -15.85 0.82 2.25
N GLY A 152 -16.38 -0.24 1.60
CA GLY A 152 -17.71 -0.77 1.96
C GLY A 152 -17.72 -1.53 3.29
N ARG A 153 -16.59 -2.13 3.67
CA ARG A 153 -16.40 -2.75 4.99
C ARG A 153 -14.93 -2.76 5.39
N LEU A 154 -14.65 -2.33 6.60
CA LEU A 154 -13.36 -2.48 7.25
C LEU A 154 -13.50 -3.36 8.49
N ARG A 155 -12.58 -4.31 8.66
CA ARG A 155 -12.37 -5.08 9.89
C ARG A 155 -10.93 -4.90 10.35
N SER A 156 -10.75 -4.74 11.66
CA SER A 156 -9.44 -4.48 12.25
C SER A 156 -9.14 -5.42 13.40
N LEU A 157 -7.84 -5.66 13.64
CA LEU A 157 -7.34 -6.34 14.85
C LEU A 157 -7.00 -5.34 15.97
N GLU A 158 -6.98 -4.05 15.69
CA GLU A 158 -6.68 -2.95 16.63
C GLU A 158 -5.37 -3.15 17.41
N LEU A 159 -4.31 -3.54 16.69
CA LEU A 159 -3.01 -3.85 17.29
C LEU A 159 -2.20 -2.57 17.52
N SER A 160 -2.00 -2.21 18.79
CA SER A 160 -1.24 -1.02 19.20
C SER A 160 0.09 -1.32 19.88
N GLN A 161 0.30 -2.56 20.35
CA GLN A 161 1.51 -2.94 21.08
C GLN A 161 2.69 -3.21 20.15
N GLU A 162 3.90 -2.98 20.64
CA GLU A 162 5.15 -3.22 19.91
C GLU A 162 5.20 -4.61 19.29
N GLY A 163 5.45 -4.65 17.99
CA GLY A 163 5.58 -5.88 17.22
C GLY A 163 4.32 -6.75 17.18
N ALA A 164 3.16 -6.29 17.68
CA ALA A 164 1.93 -7.07 17.65
C ALA A 164 1.47 -7.35 16.22
N ILE A 165 1.63 -6.38 15.32
CA ILE A 165 1.28 -6.53 13.90
C ILE A 165 2.12 -7.64 13.27
N HIS A 166 3.44 -7.60 13.47
CA HIS A 166 4.37 -8.60 12.93
C HIS A 166 4.10 -10.02 13.47
N ARG A 167 3.66 -10.15 14.74
CA ARG A 167 3.37 -11.43 15.38
C ARG A 167 1.99 -12.01 15.05
N ALA A 168 1.16 -11.28 14.31
CA ALA A 168 -0.15 -11.79 13.91
C ALA A 168 0.02 -13.04 13.02
N ALA A 169 -0.56 -14.16 13.47
CA ALA A 169 -0.45 -15.43 12.75
C ALA A 169 -1.18 -15.36 11.38
N PRO A 170 -0.66 -16.02 10.34
CA PRO A 170 -1.29 -16.04 9.01
C PRO A 170 -2.76 -16.42 9.04
N GLU A 171 -3.14 -17.39 9.88
CA GLU A 171 -4.54 -17.85 10.03
C GLU A 171 -5.44 -16.76 10.61
N THR A 172 -4.90 -15.91 11.47
CA THR A 172 -5.63 -14.76 12.03
C THR A 172 -5.89 -13.72 10.95
N VAL A 173 -4.85 -13.41 10.14
CA VAL A 173 -4.96 -12.48 9.01
C VAL A 173 -5.95 -13.02 7.97
N TYR A 174 -5.87 -14.30 7.64
CA TYR A 174 -6.80 -14.94 6.72
C TYR A 174 -8.25 -14.85 7.22
N ARG A 175 -8.51 -15.16 8.48
CA ARG A 175 -9.86 -15.04 9.07
C ARG A 175 -10.36 -13.61 9.08
N LEU A 176 -9.50 -12.64 9.39
CA LEU A 176 -9.82 -11.22 9.32
C LEU A 176 -10.22 -10.81 7.89
N ALA A 177 -9.43 -11.23 6.91
CA ALA A 177 -9.67 -10.99 5.50
C ALA A 177 -11.05 -11.52 5.06
N ARG A 178 -11.38 -12.76 5.47
CA ARG A 178 -12.69 -13.36 5.22
C ARG A 178 -13.83 -12.62 5.93
N ALA A 179 -13.61 -12.14 7.15
CA ALA A 179 -14.61 -11.39 7.92
C ALA A 179 -14.82 -9.97 7.37
N ALA A 180 -13.81 -9.38 6.74
CA ALA A 180 -13.92 -8.10 6.07
C ALA A 180 -14.69 -8.19 4.74
N TRP A 181 -14.69 -9.36 4.09
CA TRP A 181 -15.37 -9.56 2.81
C TRP A 181 -16.88 -9.36 2.92
N PHE A 182 -17.50 -8.76 1.91
CA PHE A 182 -18.96 -8.55 1.82
C PHE A 182 -19.43 -8.69 0.37
N GLU A 183 -20.71 -8.98 0.19
CA GLU A 183 -21.33 -9.02 -1.13
C GLU A 183 -21.25 -7.64 -1.81
N GLY A 184 -20.79 -7.60 -3.04
CA GLY A 184 -20.56 -6.36 -3.78
C GLY A 184 -19.17 -5.75 -3.61
N ALA A 185 -18.28 -6.32 -2.77
CA ALA A 185 -16.88 -5.97 -2.81
C ALA A 185 -16.24 -6.41 -4.13
N GLU A 186 -15.41 -5.54 -4.71
CA GLU A 186 -14.73 -5.78 -5.98
C GLU A 186 -13.29 -6.23 -5.79
N ALA A 187 -12.69 -5.85 -4.65
CA ALA A 187 -11.39 -6.32 -4.19
C ALA A 187 -11.31 -6.34 -2.66
N LEU A 188 -10.31 -7.08 -2.16
CA LEU A 188 -9.87 -7.02 -0.77
C LEU A 188 -8.53 -6.28 -0.71
N PHE A 189 -8.41 -5.31 0.21
CA PHE A 189 -7.15 -4.66 0.53
C PHE A 189 -6.68 -5.05 1.93
N ILE A 190 -5.40 -5.46 2.04
CA ILE A 190 -4.72 -5.76 3.31
C ILE A 190 -3.58 -4.75 3.47
N PRO A 191 -3.79 -3.66 4.23
CA PRO A 191 -2.78 -2.65 4.48
C PRO A 191 -1.69 -3.14 5.43
N CYS A 192 -0.66 -2.30 5.61
CA CYS A 192 0.52 -2.47 6.46
C CYS A 192 1.61 -3.35 5.86
N THR A 193 2.78 -2.75 5.72
CA THR A 193 3.97 -3.41 5.18
C THR A 193 4.64 -4.37 6.17
N ASP A 194 4.22 -4.37 7.44
CA ASP A 194 4.69 -5.33 8.46
C ASP A 194 3.63 -6.40 8.81
N PHE A 195 2.54 -6.50 8.03
CA PHE A 195 1.46 -7.46 8.25
C PHE A 195 1.61 -8.68 7.33
N GLU A 196 1.43 -9.91 7.88
CA GLU A 196 1.58 -11.14 7.10
C GLU A 196 0.47 -11.26 6.06
N ALA A 197 0.81 -10.99 4.79
CA ALA A 197 -0.20 -10.95 3.75
C ALA A 197 0.21 -11.61 2.43
N ILE A 198 1.47 -11.50 2.00
CA ILE A 198 1.86 -11.95 0.64
C ILE A 198 1.65 -13.44 0.41
N ASN A 199 1.81 -14.26 1.46
CA ASN A 199 1.59 -15.72 1.38
C ASN A 199 0.11 -16.12 1.33
N LEU A 200 -0.80 -15.18 1.60
CA LEU A 200 -2.25 -15.43 1.65
C LEU A 200 -2.98 -15.04 0.37
N ILE A 201 -2.33 -14.28 -0.51
CA ILE A 201 -2.96 -13.66 -1.69
C ILE A 201 -3.63 -14.73 -2.56
N ASP A 202 -2.90 -15.72 -3.03
CA ASP A 202 -3.42 -16.75 -3.93
C ASP A 202 -4.58 -17.54 -3.32
N ALA A 203 -4.48 -17.88 -2.03
CA ALA A 203 -5.54 -18.59 -1.32
C ALA A 203 -6.80 -17.72 -1.18
N LEU A 204 -6.63 -16.44 -0.87
CA LEU A 204 -7.74 -15.50 -0.75
C LEU A 204 -8.38 -15.23 -2.13
N GLU A 205 -7.58 -14.99 -3.18
CA GLU A 205 -8.11 -14.78 -4.54
C GLU A 205 -8.91 -15.98 -5.04
N ARG A 206 -8.39 -17.21 -4.84
CA ARG A 206 -9.14 -18.43 -5.20
C ARG A 206 -10.45 -18.56 -4.43
N ASN A 207 -10.48 -18.22 -3.15
CA ASN A 207 -11.66 -18.36 -2.30
C ASN A 207 -12.69 -17.26 -2.47
N LEU A 208 -12.26 -16.06 -2.84
CA LEU A 208 -13.15 -14.90 -3.03
C LEU A 208 -13.58 -14.74 -4.49
N GLY A 209 -12.82 -15.31 -5.43
CA GLY A 209 -13.02 -15.09 -6.87
C GLY A 209 -12.78 -13.63 -7.28
N LYS A 210 -12.00 -12.89 -6.51
CA LYS A 210 -11.77 -11.44 -6.66
C LYS A 210 -10.32 -11.09 -6.32
N PRO A 211 -9.81 -9.96 -6.86
CA PRO A 211 -8.46 -9.51 -6.57
C PRO A 211 -8.22 -9.25 -5.09
N VAL A 212 -7.00 -9.59 -4.66
CA VAL A 212 -6.48 -9.22 -3.34
C VAL A 212 -5.25 -8.35 -3.52
N VAL A 213 -5.28 -7.16 -2.94
CA VAL A 213 -4.17 -6.22 -2.95
C VAL A 213 -3.57 -6.17 -1.55
N THR A 214 -2.25 -6.32 -1.45
CA THR A 214 -1.53 -6.14 -0.18
C THR A 214 -0.54 -4.99 -0.29
N ALA A 215 -0.17 -4.39 0.83
CA ALA A 215 0.77 -3.28 0.86
C ALA A 215 2.11 -3.63 0.19
N ASN A 216 2.75 -4.74 0.57
CA ASN A 216 4.05 -5.14 0.04
C ASN A 216 3.99 -5.50 -1.45
N GLN A 217 2.94 -6.23 -1.86
CA GLN A 217 2.72 -6.60 -3.25
C GLN A 217 2.55 -5.34 -4.13
N ALA A 218 1.66 -4.42 -3.76
CA ALA A 218 1.42 -3.20 -4.53
C ALA A 218 2.68 -2.32 -4.62
N THR A 219 3.41 -2.16 -3.51
CA THR A 219 4.66 -1.42 -3.46
C THR A 219 5.68 -1.98 -4.45
N MET A 220 5.92 -3.30 -4.42
CA MET A 220 6.86 -3.93 -5.34
C MET A 220 6.37 -3.96 -6.78
N TRP A 221 5.10 -4.24 -7.01
CA TRP A 221 4.52 -4.17 -8.34
C TRP A 221 4.79 -2.81 -9.00
N HIS A 222 4.49 -1.71 -8.32
CA HIS A 222 4.70 -0.38 -8.88
C HIS A 222 6.19 -0.04 -9.01
N ALA A 223 7.02 -0.38 -8.02
CA ALA A 223 8.46 -0.16 -8.09
C ALA A 223 9.12 -0.89 -9.27
N LEU A 224 8.74 -2.15 -9.52
CA LEU A 224 9.22 -2.92 -10.67
C LEU A 224 8.85 -2.24 -11.99
N ARG A 225 7.61 -1.75 -12.11
CA ARG A 225 7.14 -1.08 -13.33
C ARG A 225 7.86 0.25 -13.56
N LEU A 226 8.09 1.04 -12.49
CA LEU A 226 8.90 2.27 -12.57
C LEU A 226 10.34 1.98 -12.99
N ALA A 227 10.90 0.85 -12.57
CA ALA A 227 12.23 0.40 -12.95
C ALA A 227 12.30 -0.26 -14.35
N GLY A 228 11.20 -0.27 -15.11
CA GLY A 228 11.13 -0.84 -16.47
C GLY A 228 11.02 -2.36 -16.51
N ILE A 229 10.73 -3.02 -15.40
CA ILE A 229 10.49 -4.46 -15.34
C ILE A 229 9.00 -4.72 -15.62
N THR A 230 8.66 -5.22 -16.79
CA THR A 230 7.26 -5.41 -17.24
C THR A 230 6.78 -6.85 -17.13
N GLU A 231 7.67 -7.81 -16.93
CA GLU A 231 7.29 -9.20 -16.78
C GLU A 231 6.44 -9.44 -15.51
N GLY A 232 5.52 -10.41 -15.61
CA GLY A 232 4.73 -10.86 -14.48
C GLY A 232 5.55 -11.67 -13.49
N VAL A 233 5.17 -11.58 -12.20
CA VAL A 233 5.76 -12.39 -11.12
C VAL A 233 4.66 -13.29 -10.57
N GLY A 234 4.69 -14.57 -10.94
CA GLY A 234 3.68 -15.55 -10.53
C GLY A 234 3.74 -15.93 -9.05
N GLY A 235 2.62 -16.40 -8.51
CA GLY A 235 2.53 -16.88 -7.12
C GLY A 235 2.22 -15.80 -6.08
N PHE A 236 1.94 -14.57 -6.54
CA PHE A 236 1.62 -13.44 -5.67
C PHE A 236 0.37 -12.67 -6.13
N GLY A 237 -0.62 -13.42 -6.66
CA GLY A 237 -1.89 -12.88 -7.11
C GLY A 237 -1.83 -12.18 -8.46
N GLN A 238 -3.01 -11.89 -8.99
CA GLN A 238 -3.17 -11.39 -10.35
C GLN A 238 -2.53 -10.02 -10.59
N LEU A 239 -2.39 -9.16 -9.55
CA LEU A 239 -1.77 -7.84 -9.70
C LEU A 239 -0.32 -7.95 -10.17
N MET A 240 0.46 -8.87 -9.62
CA MET A 240 1.88 -9.02 -9.96
C MET A 240 2.11 -9.48 -11.41
N GLU A 241 1.11 -10.04 -12.06
CA GLU A 241 1.13 -10.45 -13.47
C GLU A 241 0.70 -9.33 -14.44
N MET A 242 0.28 -8.17 -13.93
CA MET A 242 -0.23 -7.06 -14.74
C MET A 242 0.83 -5.97 -14.96
N ASP A 243 0.86 -5.43 -16.19
CA ASP A 243 1.62 -4.22 -16.49
C ASP A 243 0.93 -2.96 -15.95
N LEU A 244 1.71 -1.84 -15.87
CA LEU A 244 1.11 -0.53 -15.66
C LEU A 244 0.11 -0.21 -16.78
N PRO A 245 -0.92 0.59 -16.46
CA PRO A 245 -1.72 1.22 -17.49
C PRO A 245 -0.80 2.01 -18.45
N SER A 246 -1.13 2.05 -19.75
CA SER A 246 -0.37 2.83 -20.74
C SER A 246 -0.23 4.30 -20.30
N ALA A 247 0.83 5.00 -20.78
CA ALA A 247 1.24 6.34 -20.31
C ALA A 247 0.12 7.40 -20.25
N ASN A 248 -0.94 7.27 -21.05
CA ASN A 248 -2.14 8.11 -20.97
C ASN A 248 -3.03 7.84 -19.73
N GLN A 249 -2.69 6.84 -18.92
CA GLN A 249 -3.43 6.45 -17.71
C GLN A 249 -2.62 6.67 -16.43
N THR A 250 -1.37 7.12 -16.52
CA THR A 250 -0.48 7.40 -15.37
C THR A 250 -0.70 8.78 -14.77
N ALA A 251 -1.30 9.73 -15.49
CA ALA A 251 -1.80 10.92 -14.85
C ALA A 251 -2.97 10.51 -13.93
N LEU A 252 -2.97 10.98 -12.71
CA LEU A 252 -4.11 10.91 -11.76
C LEU A 252 -5.34 11.70 -12.28
N ALA A 253 -5.53 11.78 -13.60
CA ALA A 253 -6.76 12.23 -14.20
C ALA A 253 -7.82 11.16 -13.89
N ASP A 254 -8.83 11.58 -13.17
CA ASP A 254 -9.98 10.84 -12.68
C ASP A 254 -10.51 9.84 -13.73
N PRO A 255 -10.39 8.52 -13.52
CA PRO A 255 -11.01 7.55 -14.43
C PRO A 255 -12.52 7.44 -14.21
N PHE A 256 -13.01 8.09 -13.17
CA PHE A 256 -14.42 8.16 -12.84
C PHE A 256 -14.83 9.64 -12.83
N PRO A 257 -15.67 10.12 -13.76
CA PRO A 257 -16.15 11.49 -13.73
C PRO A 257 -16.78 11.73 -12.35
N THR A 258 -16.34 12.77 -11.66
CA THR A 258 -16.91 13.26 -10.41
C THR A 258 -18.32 13.80 -10.67
N GLY A 259 -19.30 12.91 -10.79
CA GLY A 259 -20.68 13.28 -10.58
C GLY A 259 -20.89 13.43 -9.06
N PRO A 260 -21.78 14.34 -8.60
CA PRO A 260 -22.03 14.49 -7.18
C PRO A 260 -22.48 13.14 -6.62
N LEU A 261 -21.70 12.61 -5.65
CA LEU A 261 -22.07 11.45 -4.88
C LEU A 261 -23.40 11.74 -4.21
N LEU A 262 -24.44 11.02 -4.59
CA LEU A 262 -25.68 11.00 -3.84
C LEU A 262 -25.34 10.50 -2.42
N VAL A 263 -25.19 11.43 -1.50
CA VAL A 263 -25.09 11.14 -0.08
C VAL A 263 -26.41 10.45 0.28
N HIS A 264 -26.33 9.16 0.54
CA HIS A 264 -27.46 8.41 1.05
C HIS A 264 -27.79 8.97 2.44
N GLN A 265 -28.80 9.84 2.54
CA GLN A 265 -29.31 10.28 3.82
C GLN A 265 -29.90 9.05 4.52
N PRO A 266 -29.56 8.80 5.80
CA PRO A 266 -30.23 7.76 6.55
C PRO A 266 -31.72 8.10 6.64
N SER A 267 -32.56 7.13 6.32
CA SER A 267 -34.01 7.26 6.46
C SER A 267 -34.36 7.67 7.90
N PRO A 268 -35.30 8.63 8.12
CA PRO A 268 -35.70 9.01 9.45
C PRO A 268 -36.30 7.79 10.17
N GLU A 269 -35.81 7.51 11.36
CA GLU A 269 -36.33 6.48 12.26
C GLU A 269 -37.86 6.68 12.44
N ALA A 270 -38.60 5.62 12.16
CA ALA A 270 -40.02 5.58 12.47
C ALA A 270 -40.20 5.63 13.97
N THR A 271 -40.69 6.76 14.48
CA THR A 271 -41.09 6.95 15.87
C THR A 271 -42.25 5.99 16.16
N ILE A 272 -41.98 4.94 16.94
CA ILE A 272 -43.05 4.11 17.54
C ILE A 272 -43.55 4.88 18.75
N GLY A 273 -44.78 5.41 18.65
CA GLY A 273 -45.49 6.04 19.75
C GLY A 273 -45.95 5.00 20.79
N PRO A 274 -46.12 5.41 22.04
CA PRO A 274 -46.53 4.51 23.12
C PRO A 274 -48.04 4.25 23.10
N THR A 275 -48.44 2.97 23.21
CA THR A 275 -49.69 2.52 23.83
C THR A 275 -49.44 1.30 24.68
#